data_03fb065483a4bb5ab46bb37eed3384a5
#
_entry.id   03fb065483a4bb5ab46bb37eed3384a5
#
_cell.length_a   1.000
_cell.length_b   1.000
_cell.length_c   1.000
_cell.angle_alpha   90.00
_cell.angle_beta   90.00
_cell.angle_gamma   90.00
#
_symmetry.space_group_name_H-M   'P 1'
#
loop_
_entity.id
_entity.type
_entity.pdbx_description
1 polymer ?
#
loop_
_entity_poly.entity_id
_entity_poly.type
_entity_poly.pdbx_seq_one_letter_code
_entity_poly.pdbx_strand_id
1 'polypeptide(L)'
;RRQRQTCIRDRNLVDMRGLFTLAWVGGEGSACLKLSRLQSDWSNVTWLTFFLIYVCFNLGYDLWLGRFSKEQRQEVKRDEISAKRILICIFGLMAASIACFTLEAVVVGYIPLFNSAPHAYSYFHISGVHYFTISCILIPALTVLYTKVTEKISGRTWILLIAGNLTAVAIPILCVSRFQLLFAVGFAAVMYLMLYKKITWKMIVTGLLIMIPVYVLLTVARRHNVTYLNGIFEMKNSKMPIFITQPYIY
;
A
#
# COMPACT_ATOMS: atom_id res chain seq x y z
N ARG A 1 -25.82 -1.23 -36.31
CA ARG A 1 -24.87 -0.15 -35.88
C ARG A 1 -24.11 -0.64 -34.66
N ARG A 2 -22.96 -1.28 -34.87
CA ARG A 2 -21.99 -1.58 -33.81
C ARG A 2 -21.46 -0.23 -33.29
N GLN A 3 -21.94 0.22 -32.17
CA GLN A 3 -21.25 1.24 -31.43
C GLN A 3 -19.87 0.66 -31.06
N ARG A 4 -18.85 1.13 -31.74
CA ARG A 4 -17.48 1.05 -31.24
C ARG A 4 -17.50 1.83 -29.91
N GLN A 5 -17.70 1.14 -28.82
CA GLN A 5 -17.38 1.67 -27.50
C GLN A 5 -15.85 1.72 -27.46
N THR A 6 -15.34 2.82 -27.95
CA THR A 6 -13.96 3.19 -27.79
C THR A 6 -13.66 3.19 -26.30
N CYS A 7 -12.67 2.40 -25.90
CA CYS A 7 -12.09 2.28 -24.56
C CYS A 7 -11.61 3.63 -23.96
N ILE A 8 -11.82 4.74 -24.66
CA ILE A 8 -11.46 6.10 -24.27
C ILE A 8 -12.50 6.70 -23.31
N ARG A 9 -13.67 6.08 -23.15
CA ARG A 9 -14.78 6.69 -22.41
C ARG A 9 -14.69 6.51 -20.88
N ASP A 10 -13.92 5.54 -20.42
CA ASP A 10 -13.61 5.39 -19.02
C ASP A 10 -12.12 5.73 -18.80
N ARG A 11 -11.80 7.01 -18.75
CA ARG A 11 -10.51 7.53 -18.23
C ARG A 11 -10.39 7.22 -16.72
N ASN A 12 -10.50 5.95 -16.40
CA ASN A 12 -10.25 5.49 -15.04
C ASN A 12 -8.74 5.27 -14.90
N LEU A 13 -8.02 6.33 -14.54
CA LEU A 13 -6.62 6.26 -14.12
C LEU A 13 -6.40 5.28 -12.95
N VAL A 14 -7.48 4.79 -12.36
CA VAL A 14 -7.53 3.85 -11.23
C VAL A 14 -7.88 2.43 -11.68
N ASP A 15 -7.86 2.15 -12.98
CA ASP A 15 -7.89 0.79 -13.48
C ASP A 15 -6.61 0.04 -13.08
N MET A 16 -6.72 -1.27 -12.84
CA MET A 16 -5.59 -2.12 -12.45
C MET A 16 -4.42 -1.99 -13.43
N ARG A 17 -4.71 -1.86 -14.74
CA ARG A 17 -3.70 -1.62 -15.78
C ARG A 17 -3.02 -0.27 -15.59
N GLY A 18 -3.79 0.79 -15.33
CA GLY A 18 -3.26 2.13 -15.09
C GLY A 18 -2.37 2.19 -13.86
N LEU A 19 -2.81 1.58 -12.77
CA LEU A 19 -2.05 1.49 -11.51
C LEU A 19 -0.76 0.67 -11.69
N PHE A 20 -0.85 -0.48 -12.37
CA PHE A 20 0.33 -1.30 -12.66
C PHE A 20 1.32 -0.53 -13.54
N THR A 21 0.84 0.10 -14.63
CA THR A 21 1.69 0.90 -15.51
C THR A 21 2.37 2.04 -14.76
N LEU A 22 1.62 2.77 -13.92
CA LEU A 22 2.16 3.87 -13.13
C LEU A 22 3.24 3.40 -12.15
N ALA A 23 2.98 2.31 -11.42
CA ALA A 23 3.93 1.74 -10.48
C ALA A 23 5.17 1.17 -11.19
N TRP A 24 4.96 0.46 -12.31
CA TRP A 24 6.03 -0.17 -13.08
C TRP A 24 6.95 0.86 -13.73
N VAL A 25 6.38 1.74 -14.56
CA VAL A 25 7.15 2.78 -15.27
C VAL A 25 7.73 3.80 -14.27
N GLY A 26 7.00 4.12 -13.20
CA GLY A 26 7.49 4.99 -12.14
C GLY A 26 8.67 4.40 -11.38
N GLY A 27 8.63 3.10 -11.08
CA GLY A 27 9.73 2.35 -10.45
C GLY A 27 10.97 2.30 -11.34
N GLU A 28 10.82 1.89 -12.59
CA GLU A 28 11.91 1.86 -13.57
C GLU A 28 12.49 3.26 -13.82
N GLY A 29 11.62 4.26 -13.99
CA GLY A 29 12.03 5.65 -14.20
C GLY A 29 12.82 6.20 -13.01
N SER A 30 12.40 5.91 -11.76
CA SER A 30 13.15 6.32 -10.58
C SER A 30 14.51 5.64 -10.48
N ALA A 31 14.61 4.36 -10.84
CA ALA A 31 15.88 3.64 -10.88
C ALA A 31 16.84 4.21 -11.95
N CYS A 32 16.33 4.68 -13.10
CA CYS A 32 17.13 5.32 -14.14
C CYS A 32 17.76 6.65 -13.72
N LEU A 33 17.29 7.29 -12.62
CA LEU A 33 17.90 8.52 -12.12
C LEU A 33 19.32 8.33 -11.58
N LYS A 34 19.69 7.10 -11.23
CA LYS A 34 21.04 6.72 -10.76
C LYS A 34 21.61 7.70 -9.73
N LEU A 35 20.83 7.94 -8.67
CA LEU A 35 21.19 8.88 -7.59
C LEU A 35 22.33 8.32 -6.70
N SER A 36 22.52 7.00 -6.70
CA SER A 36 23.65 6.33 -6.04
C SER A 36 24.73 5.93 -7.05
N ARG A 37 26.00 5.96 -6.61
CA ARG A 37 27.14 5.48 -7.41
C ARG A 37 27.23 3.95 -7.45
N LEU A 38 26.63 3.27 -6.48
CA LEU A 38 26.54 1.81 -6.42
C LEU A 38 25.59 1.24 -7.50
N GLN A 39 24.77 2.09 -8.11
CA GLN A 39 23.79 1.67 -9.08
C GLN A 39 24.47 1.49 -10.46
N SER A 40 24.68 0.23 -10.84
CA SER A 40 25.21 -0.14 -12.14
C SER A 40 24.16 0.01 -13.25
N ASP A 41 24.61 0.03 -14.50
CA ASP A 41 23.72 -0.08 -15.65
C ASP A 41 23.04 -1.45 -15.68
N TRP A 42 21.76 -1.46 -15.97
CA TRP A 42 21.04 -2.71 -16.16
C TRP A 42 21.46 -3.39 -17.46
N SER A 43 21.63 -4.70 -17.39
CA SER A 43 21.93 -5.50 -18.57
C SER A 43 20.76 -5.48 -19.56
N ASN A 44 21.04 -5.75 -20.84
CA ASN A 44 19.99 -5.89 -21.86
C ASN A 44 18.98 -6.99 -21.49
N VAL A 45 19.43 -8.04 -20.78
CA VAL A 45 18.56 -9.11 -20.29
C VAL A 45 17.58 -8.57 -19.24
N THR A 46 18.04 -7.71 -18.33
CA THR A 46 17.18 -7.07 -17.32
C THR A 46 16.11 -6.21 -18.00
N TRP A 47 16.48 -5.38 -18.98
CA TRP A 47 15.54 -4.57 -19.74
C TRP A 47 14.53 -5.43 -20.49
N LEU A 48 14.97 -6.49 -21.14
CA LEU A 48 14.10 -7.43 -21.82
C LEU A 48 13.11 -8.09 -20.84
N THR A 49 13.59 -8.48 -19.66
CA THR A 49 12.75 -9.10 -18.63
C THR A 49 11.65 -8.14 -18.16
N PHE A 50 11.99 -6.89 -17.88
CA PHE A 50 10.99 -5.87 -17.48
C PHE A 50 9.98 -5.62 -18.59
N PHE A 51 10.42 -5.51 -19.82
CA PHE A 51 9.54 -5.37 -20.97
C PHE A 51 8.58 -6.57 -21.11
N LEU A 52 9.11 -7.80 -21.01
CA LEU A 52 8.28 -9.01 -21.09
C LEU A 52 7.28 -9.09 -19.95
N ILE A 53 7.64 -8.77 -18.71
CA ILE A 53 6.70 -8.73 -17.58
C ILE A 53 5.58 -7.72 -17.86
N TYR A 54 5.92 -6.54 -18.34
CA TYR A 54 4.94 -5.52 -18.69
C TYR A 54 3.97 -5.97 -19.78
N VAL A 55 4.50 -6.56 -20.84
CA VAL A 55 3.70 -7.09 -21.96
C VAL A 55 2.83 -8.25 -21.49
N CYS A 56 3.38 -9.23 -20.77
CA CYS A 56 2.62 -10.38 -20.27
C CYS A 56 1.49 -9.95 -19.33
N PHE A 57 1.73 -8.99 -18.45
CA PHE A 57 0.68 -8.45 -17.59
C PHE A 57 -0.46 -7.84 -18.42
N ASN A 58 -0.14 -6.98 -19.39
CA ASN A 58 -1.14 -6.32 -20.23
C ASN A 58 -1.92 -7.32 -21.09
N LEU A 59 -1.24 -8.30 -21.69
CA LEU A 59 -1.89 -9.37 -22.46
C LEU A 59 -2.80 -10.23 -21.56
N GLY A 60 -2.32 -10.63 -20.39
CA GLY A 60 -3.11 -11.38 -19.41
C GLY A 60 -4.35 -10.62 -18.98
N TYR A 61 -4.20 -9.32 -18.73
CA TYR A 61 -5.31 -8.44 -18.39
C TYR A 61 -6.36 -8.33 -19.53
N ASP A 62 -5.91 -8.19 -20.78
CA ASP A 62 -6.82 -8.14 -21.94
C ASP A 62 -7.54 -9.47 -22.17
N LEU A 63 -6.84 -10.59 -22.02
CA LEU A 63 -7.44 -11.92 -22.11
C LEU A 63 -8.48 -12.15 -21.01
N TRP A 64 -8.18 -11.69 -19.79
CA TRP A 64 -9.11 -11.78 -18.66
C TRP A 64 -10.37 -10.93 -18.92
N LEU A 65 -10.21 -9.67 -19.34
CA LEU A 65 -11.34 -8.80 -19.70
C LEU A 65 -12.15 -9.36 -20.85
N GLY A 66 -11.51 -9.92 -21.86
CA GLY A 66 -12.20 -10.52 -23.02
C GLY A 66 -13.08 -11.71 -22.62
N ARG A 67 -12.65 -12.53 -21.65
CA ARG A 67 -13.42 -13.68 -21.16
C ARG A 67 -14.55 -13.29 -20.22
N PHE A 68 -14.37 -12.28 -19.36
CA PHE A 68 -15.30 -11.94 -18.28
C PHE A 68 -16.14 -10.68 -18.54
N SER A 69 -15.87 -9.94 -19.62
CA SER A 69 -16.55 -8.68 -19.93
C SER A 69 -18.07 -8.78 -20.14
N LYS A 70 -18.60 -9.98 -20.40
CA LYS A 70 -20.05 -10.18 -20.61
C LYS A 70 -20.82 -10.39 -19.31
N GLU A 71 -20.19 -10.89 -18.25
CA GLU A 71 -20.89 -11.29 -17.01
C GLU A 71 -20.69 -10.33 -15.82
N GLN A 72 -19.67 -9.49 -15.82
CA GLN A 72 -19.25 -8.77 -14.63
C GLN A 72 -19.56 -7.27 -14.58
N ARG A 73 -20.46 -6.76 -15.38
CA ARG A 73 -21.09 -5.45 -15.10
C ARG A 73 -22.22 -5.54 -14.08
N GLN A 74 -22.22 -6.58 -13.25
CA GLN A 74 -23.10 -6.58 -12.10
C GLN A 74 -22.61 -5.50 -11.14
N GLU A 75 -23.44 -4.49 -10.93
CA GLU A 75 -23.28 -3.58 -9.80
C GLU A 75 -23.10 -4.43 -8.55
N VAL A 76 -22.17 -4.02 -7.67
CA VAL A 76 -21.95 -4.69 -6.38
C VAL A 76 -23.31 -4.69 -5.67
N LYS A 77 -24.02 -5.81 -5.78
CA LYS A 77 -25.32 -5.98 -5.13
C LYS A 77 -25.09 -6.00 -3.62
N ARG A 78 -25.92 -5.26 -2.93
CA ARG A 78 -25.98 -5.32 -1.47
C ARG A 78 -26.45 -6.70 -1.08
N ASP A 79 -25.57 -7.46 -0.44
CA ASP A 79 -25.82 -8.83 -0.03
C ASP A 79 -25.35 -9.01 1.42
N GLU A 80 -26.28 -9.38 2.30
CA GLU A 80 -25.97 -9.59 3.73
C GLU A 80 -24.93 -10.68 3.96
N ILE A 81 -24.91 -11.72 3.13
CA ILE A 81 -23.92 -12.81 3.21
C ILE A 81 -22.52 -12.28 2.90
N SER A 82 -22.40 -11.45 1.87
CA SER A 82 -21.13 -10.81 1.51
C SER A 82 -20.68 -9.84 2.60
N ALA A 83 -21.58 -9.05 3.17
CA ALA A 83 -21.28 -8.14 4.29
C ALA A 83 -20.75 -8.89 5.51
N LYS A 84 -21.39 -10.00 5.91
CA LYS A 84 -20.93 -10.83 7.01
C LYS A 84 -19.55 -11.43 6.79
N ARG A 85 -19.26 -11.92 5.58
CA ARG A 85 -17.94 -12.45 5.22
C ARG A 85 -16.87 -11.37 5.32
N ILE A 86 -17.14 -10.15 4.84
CA ILE A 86 -16.19 -9.03 4.95
C ILE A 86 -15.87 -8.71 6.40
N LEU A 87 -16.90 -8.68 7.29
CA LEU A 87 -16.68 -8.46 8.72
C LEU A 87 -15.83 -9.56 9.36
N ILE A 88 -16.05 -10.82 8.99
CA ILE A 88 -15.24 -11.95 9.46
C ILE A 88 -13.78 -11.79 9.00
N CYS A 89 -13.56 -11.37 7.75
CA CYS A 89 -12.22 -11.08 7.25
C CYS A 89 -11.55 -9.92 8.01
N ILE A 90 -12.27 -8.81 8.26
CA ILE A 90 -11.76 -7.67 9.03
C ILE A 90 -11.36 -8.11 10.43
N PHE A 91 -12.24 -8.85 11.13
CA PHE A 91 -11.96 -9.36 12.47
C PHE A 91 -10.78 -10.33 12.47
N GLY A 92 -10.73 -11.26 11.51
CA GLY A 92 -9.65 -12.22 11.37
C GLY A 92 -8.29 -11.56 11.13
N LEU A 93 -8.24 -10.58 10.20
CA LEU A 93 -7.02 -9.82 9.95
C LEU A 93 -6.58 -9.01 11.18
N MET A 94 -7.52 -8.35 11.87
CA MET A 94 -7.23 -7.60 13.08
C MET A 94 -6.66 -8.51 14.17
N ALA A 95 -7.32 -9.63 14.45
CA ALA A 95 -6.89 -10.57 15.47
C ALA A 95 -5.53 -11.20 15.13
N ALA A 96 -5.34 -11.64 13.89
CA ALA A 96 -4.07 -12.19 13.42
C ALA A 96 -2.92 -11.19 13.51
N SER A 97 -3.15 -9.94 13.06
CA SER A 97 -2.13 -8.90 13.11
C SER A 97 -1.73 -8.54 14.53
N ILE A 98 -2.69 -8.41 15.45
CA ILE A 98 -2.39 -8.11 16.87
C ILE A 98 -1.65 -9.28 17.51
N ALA A 99 -2.10 -10.53 17.29
CA ALA A 99 -1.46 -11.71 17.84
C ALA A 99 -0.01 -11.87 17.34
N CYS A 100 0.19 -11.73 16.02
CA CYS A 100 1.52 -11.85 15.41
C CYS A 100 2.44 -10.70 15.82
N PHE A 101 1.94 -9.45 15.88
CA PHE A 101 2.71 -8.31 16.39
C PHE A 101 3.15 -8.52 17.85
N THR A 102 2.23 -9.00 18.70
CA THR A 102 2.54 -9.29 20.10
C THR A 102 3.59 -10.39 20.21
N LEU A 103 3.45 -11.45 19.41
CA LEU A 103 4.44 -12.54 19.35
C LEU A 103 5.82 -12.01 18.94
N GLU A 104 5.89 -11.17 17.88
CA GLU A 104 7.15 -10.55 17.45
C GLU A 104 7.73 -9.68 18.56
N ALA A 105 6.92 -8.85 19.22
CA ALA A 105 7.39 -7.98 20.30
C ALA A 105 7.95 -8.78 21.49
N VAL A 106 7.34 -9.91 21.84
CA VAL A 106 7.79 -10.77 22.92
C VAL A 106 9.08 -11.51 22.54
N VAL A 107 9.15 -12.10 21.34
CA VAL A 107 10.31 -12.88 20.90
C VAL A 107 11.52 -12.00 20.62
N VAL A 108 11.33 -10.86 19.98
CA VAL A 108 12.42 -9.91 19.67
C VAL A 108 12.81 -9.09 20.89
N GLY A 109 11.93 -8.97 21.88
CA GLY A 109 12.19 -8.31 23.17
C GLY A 109 12.08 -6.78 23.16
N TYR A 110 11.62 -6.18 22.06
CA TYR A 110 11.37 -4.73 21.99
C TYR A 110 10.32 -4.38 20.94
N ILE A 111 9.81 -3.14 21.01
CA ILE A 111 8.97 -2.53 19.99
C ILE A 111 9.78 -1.41 19.32
N PRO A 112 9.88 -1.35 17.99
CA PRO A 112 10.74 -0.42 17.26
C PRO A 112 10.55 1.06 17.65
N LEU A 113 9.29 1.49 17.84
CA LEU A 113 8.99 2.88 18.23
C LEU A 113 9.67 3.31 19.54
N PHE A 114 9.80 2.39 20.49
CA PHE A 114 10.36 2.67 21.83
C PHE A 114 11.85 2.33 21.92
N ASN A 115 12.42 1.72 20.90
CA ASN A 115 13.83 1.40 20.86
C ASN A 115 14.64 2.57 20.28
N SER A 116 15.67 3.01 21.00
CA SER A 116 16.55 4.10 20.58
C SER A 116 17.69 3.66 19.65
N ALA A 117 17.87 2.34 19.46
CA ALA A 117 18.91 1.83 18.58
C ALA A 117 18.61 2.19 17.10
N PRO A 118 19.62 2.67 16.36
CA PRO A 118 19.46 2.91 14.92
C PRO A 118 19.07 1.63 14.21
N HIS A 119 18.18 1.73 13.23
CA HIS A 119 17.71 0.59 12.41
C HIS A 119 16.99 -0.54 13.17
N ALA A 120 16.58 -0.35 14.43
CA ALA A 120 15.85 -1.36 15.20
C ALA A 120 14.65 -1.94 14.46
N TYR A 121 13.96 -1.12 13.67
CA TYR A 121 12.82 -1.56 12.86
C TYR A 121 13.19 -2.62 11.79
N SER A 122 14.42 -2.65 11.30
CA SER A 122 14.87 -3.60 10.28
C SER A 122 15.05 -5.02 10.83
N TYR A 123 15.23 -5.15 12.13
CA TYR A 123 15.40 -6.43 12.81
C TYR A 123 14.12 -6.92 13.50
N PHE A 124 13.07 -6.11 13.50
CA PHE A 124 11.80 -6.43 14.10
C PHE A 124 10.95 -7.25 13.12
N HIS A 125 11.30 -8.51 12.95
CA HIS A 125 10.51 -9.45 12.16
C HIS A 125 10.87 -10.89 12.50
N ILE A 126 9.86 -11.76 12.46
CA ILE A 126 10.01 -13.21 12.43
C ILE A 126 9.57 -13.66 11.03
N SER A 127 10.43 -14.37 10.31
CA SER A 127 10.14 -14.83 8.95
C SER A 127 8.83 -15.62 8.91
N GLY A 128 7.92 -15.24 8.01
CA GLY A 128 6.58 -15.80 7.91
C GLY A 128 5.55 -15.12 8.81
N VAL A 129 5.83 -14.88 10.09
CA VAL A 129 4.90 -14.24 11.03
C VAL A 129 4.66 -12.78 10.67
N HIS A 130 5.70 -12.08 10.26
CA HIS A 130 5.62 -10.66 9.91
C HIS A 130 4.61 -10.36 8.79
N TYR A 131 4.37 -11.28 7.86
CA TYR A 131 3.33 -11.10 6.83
C TYR A 131 1.93 -10.99 7.44
N PHE A 132 1.65 -11.74 8.51
CA PHE A 132 0.39 -11.61 9.23
C PHE A 132 0.34 -10.32 10.06
N THR A 133 1.46 -9.92 10.67
CA THR A 133 1.56 -8.64 11.38
C THR A 133 1.18 -7.47 10.48
N ILE A 134 1.70 -7.42 9.25
CA ILE A 134 1.44 -6.32 8.31
C ILE A 134 0.12 -6.45 7.55
N SER A 135 -0.58 -7.58 7.63
CA SER A 135 -1.84 -7.80 6.89
C SER A 135 -2.97 -6.85 7.29
N CYS A 136 -2.86 -6.18 8.45
CA CYS A 136 -3.79 -5.14 8.88
C CYS A 136 -3.92 -3.97 7.88
N ILE A 137 -2.94 -3.74 7.01
CA ILE A 137 -3.01 -2.69 5.98
C ILE A 137 -4.18 -2.87 5.00
N LEU A 138 -4.74 -4.07 4.90
CA LEU A 138 -5.91 -4.36 4.05
C LEU A 138 -7.24 -3.95 4.70
N ILE A 139 -7.29 -3.77 6.03
CA ILE A 139 -8.52 -3.49 6.77
C ILE A 139 -9.21 -2.20 6.29
N PRO A 140 -8.51 -1.08 6.07
CA PRO A 140 -9.14 0.15 5.58
C PRO A 140 -9.85 -0.04 4.22
N ALA A 141 -9.25 -0.79 3.30
CA ALA A 141 -9.86 -1.11 2.01
C ALA A 141 -11.11 -1.98 2.17
N LEU A 142 -11.06 -3.00 3.03
CA LEU A 142 -12.22 -3.83 3.35
C LEU A 142 -13.32 -3.04 4.06
N THR A 143 -12.98 -2.06 4.89
CA THR A 143 -13.93 -1.14 5.51
C THR A 143 -14.69 -0.35 4.46
N VAL A 144 -13.98 0.20 3.46
CA VAL A 144 -14.61 0.92 2.33
C VAL A 144 -15.55 -0.01 1.54
N LEU A 145 -15.12 -1.25 1.27
CA LEU A 145 -15.97 -2.25 0.61
C LEU A 145 -17.21 -2.57 1.45
N TYR A 146 -17.05 -2.77 2.75
CA TYR A 146 -18.17 -3.04 3.67
C TYR A 146 -19.22 -1.93 3.66
N THR A 147 -18.79 -0.66 3.71
CA THR A 147 -19.71 0.48 3.67
C THR A 147 -20.48 0.58 2.35
N LYS A 148 -19.94 0.02 1.26
CA LYS A 148 -20.64 -0.03 -0.03
C LYS A 148 -21.69 -1.13 -0.08
N VAL A 149 -21.39 -2.28 0.50
CA VAL A 149 -22.27 -3.47 0.47
C VAL A 149 -23.42 -3.34 1.48
N THR A 150 -23.23 -2.59 2.57
CA THR A 150 -24.18 -2.49 3.68
C THR A 150 -24.91 -1.14 3.70
N GLU A 151 -26.24 -1.15 3.81
CA GLU A 151 -27.01 0.10 3.91
C GLU A 151 -27.00 0.71 5.32
N LYS A 152 -27.16 -0.15 6.33
CA LYS A 152 -27.23 0.28 7.72
C LYS A 152 -26.18 -0.44 8.54
N ILE A 153 -25.30 0.31 9.16
CA ILE A 153 -24.23 -0.20 10.01
C ILE A 153 -24.68 -0.10 11.46
N SER A 154 -24.68 -1.22 12.18
CA SER A 154 -25.03 -1.22 13.61
C SER A 154 -23.92 -0.56 14.43
N GLY A 155 -24.25 -0.05 15.62
CA GLY A 155 -23.26 0.57 16.52
C GLY A 155 -22.11 -0.38 16.89
N ARG A 156 -22.42 -1.66 17.13
CA ARG A 156 -21.39 -2.69 17.42
C ARG A 156 -20.45 -2.91 16.25
N THR A 157 -20.98 -2.91 15.02
CA THR A 157 -20.16 -3.02 13.81
C THR A 157 -19.27 -1.80 13.62
N TRP A 158 -19.77 -0.59 13.92
CA TRP A 158 -18.96 0.62 13.89
C TRP A 158 -17.77 0.54 14.82
N ILE A 159 -17.95 0.04 16.04
CA ILE A 159 -16.84 -0.16 16.99
C ILE A 159 -15.80 -1.11 16.41
N LEU A 160 -16.21 -2.23 15.80
CA LEU A 160 -15.30 -3.18 15.17
C LEU A 160 -14.52 -2.55 14.00
N LEU A 161 -15.22 -1.79 13.14
CA LEU A 161 -14.58 -1.10 12.02
C LEU A 161 -13.56 -0.05 12.48
N ILE A 162 -13.91 0.72 13.51
CA ILE A 162 -13.00 1.72 14.10
C ILE A 162 -11.79 1.02 14.71
N ALA A 163 -11.99 -0.04 15.51
CA ALA A 163 -10.90 -0.81 16.11
C ALA A 163 -9.97 -1.42 15.06
N GLY A 164 -10.54 -1.99 14.00
CA GLY A 164 -9.75 -2.53 12.89
C GLY A 164 -8.91 -1.46 12.17
N ASN A 165 -9.51 -0.31 11.86
CA ASN A 165 -8.79 0.80 11.23
C ASN A 165 -7.72 1.39 12.17
N LEU A 166 -8.01 1.46 13.47
CA LEU A 166 -7.03 1.88 14.47
C LEU A 166 -5.84 0.91 14.52
N THR A 167 -6.09 -0.40 14.44
CA THR A 167 -5.03 -1.42 14.35
C THR A 167 -4.19 -1.23 13.10
N ALA A 168 -4.81 -0.96 11.94
CA ALA A 168 -4.12 -0.72 10.67
C ALA A 168 -3.26 0.55 10.67
N VAL A 169 -3.47 1.47 11.61
CA VAL A 169 -2.63 2.66 11.82
C VAL A 169 -1.61 2.43 12.93
N ALA A 170 -2.04 1.82 14.05
CA ALA A 170 -1.19 1.65 15.23
C ALA A 170 -0.01 0.69 14.97
N ILE A 171 -0.24 -0.47 14.35
CA ILE A 171 0.84 -1.43 14.09
C ILE A 171 1.93 -0.84 13.20
N PRO A 172 1.65 -0.22 12.04
CA PRO A 172 2.69 0.46 11.25
C PRO A 172 3.44 1.56 12.02
N ILE A 173 2.75 2.31 12.88
CA ILE A 173 3.40 3.32 13.72
C ILE A 173 4.34 2.66 14.73
N LEU A 174 3.90 1.62 15.43
CA LEU A 174 4.72 0.88 16.39
C LEU A 174 5.93 0.20 15.74
N CYS A 175 5.77 -0.28 14.52
CA CYS A 175 6.85 -0.81 13.69
C CYS A 175 7.72 0.28 13.04
N VAL A 176 7.37 1.57 13.19
CA VAL A 176 8.01 2.72 12.50
C VAL A 176 8.05 2.53 10.99
N SER A 177 7.01 1.91 10.43
CA SER A 177 6.92 1.54 9.02
C SER A 177 6.04 2.51 8.23
N ARG A 178 6.69 3.47 7.58
CA ARG A 178 6.03 4.49 6.75
C ARG A 178 5.30 3.89 5.55
N PHE A 179 5.92 2.91 4.90
CA PHE A 179 5.36 2.30 3.69
C PHE A 179 4.11 1.49 3.99
N GLN A 180 4.06 0.77 5.11
CA GLN A 180 2.86 0.04 5.51
C GLN A 180 1.69 1.00 5.72
N LEU A 181 1.93 2.15 6.36
CA LEU A 181 0.90 3.17 6.54
C LEU A 181 0.45 3.78 5.20
N LEU A 182 1.42 4.08 4.31
CA LEU A 182 1.13 4.58 2.97
C LEU A 182 0.27 3.58 2.17
N PHE A 183 0.60 2.27 2.25
CA PHE A 183 -0.17 1.23 1.60
C PHE A 183 -1.57 1.08 2.19
N ALA A 184 -1.74 1.16 3.51
CA ALA A 184 -3.06 1.11 4.14
C ALA A 184 -3.99 2.21 3.60
N VAL A 185 -3.50 3.44 3.53
CA VAL A 185 -4.24 4.58 2.97
C VAL A 185 -4.40 4.43 1.45
N GLY A 186 -3.37 4.00 0.75
CA GLY A 186 -3.38 3.79 -0.70
C GLY A 186 -4.42 2.74 -1.11
N PHE A 187 -4.46 1.58 -0.46
CA PHE A 187 -5.44 0.54 -0.75
C PHE A 187 -6.87 1.00 -0.46
N ALA A 188 -7.09 1.74 0.64
CA ALA A 188 -8.38 2.33 0.94
C ALA A 188 -8.82 3.35 -0.13
N ALA A 189 -7.89 4.22 -0.58
CA ALA A 189 -8.15 5.20 -1.62
C ALA A 189 -8.48 4.54 -2.96
N VAL A 190 -7.69 3.53 -3.37
CA VAL A 190 -7.94 2.76 -4.59
C VAL A 190 -9.30 2.08 -4.53
N MET A 191 -9.60 1.39 -3.42
CA MET A 191 -10.91 0.73 -3.22
C MET A 191 -12.06 1.74 -3.29
N TYR A 192 -11.89 2.89 -2.63
CA TYR A 192 -12.89 3.96 -2.67
C TYR A 192 -13.14 4.45 -4.09
N LEU A 193 -12.08 4.70 -4.86
CA LEU A 193 -12.15 5.14 -6.24
C LEU A 193 -12.85 4.12 -7.15
N MET A 194 -12.52 2.85 -6.99
CA MET A 194 -13.14 1.77 -7.77
C MET A 194 -14.65 1.68 -7.50
N LEU A 195 -15.08 1.87 -6.25
CA LEU A 195 -16.47 1.70 -5.84
C LEU A 195 -17.33 2.95 -6.02
N TYR A 196 -16.78 4.14 -5.77
CA TYR A 196 -17.54 5.39 -5.77
C TYR A 196 -17.27 6.27 -6.98
N LYS A 197 -16.19 6.00 -7.74
CA LYS A 197 -15.81 6.71 -8.97
C LYS A 197 -15.75 8.24 -8.84
N LYS A 198 -15.61 8.76 -7.64
CA LYS A 198 -15.57 10.19 -7.33
C LYS A 198 -14.44 10.51 -6.37
N ILE A 199 -13.52 11.36 -6.80
CA ILE A 199 -12.55 12.01 -5.92
C ILE A 199 -12.92 13.49 -5.84
N THR A 200 -13.04 14.00 -4.63
CA THR A 200 -13.12 15.43 -4.41
C THR A 200 -11.73 15.96 -4.07
N TRP A 201 -11.44 17.15 -4.54
CA TRP A 201 -10.17 17.82 -4.18
C TRP A 201 -9.97 17.91 -2.67
N LYS A 202 -11.06 18.09 -1.92
CA LYS A 202 -11.02 18.08 -0.44
C LYS A 202 -10.46 16.79 0.13
N MET A 203 -10.82 15.62 -0.42
CA MET A 203 -10.30 14.33 0.03
C MET A 203 -8.79 14.20 -0.20
N ILE A 204 -8.30 14.65 -1.36
CA ILE A 204 -6.88 14.65 -1.68
C ILE A 204 -6.12 15.53 -0.69
N VAL A 205 -6.58 16.77 -0.51
CA VAL A 205 -5.94 17.74 0.41
C VAL A 205 -5.96 17.22 1.85
N THR A 206 -7.09 16.69 2.33
CA THR A 206 -7.18 16.13 3.69
C THR A 206 -6.24 14.93 3.84
N GLY A 207 -6.19 14.03 2.85
CA GLY A 207 -5.27 12.90 2.86
C GLY A 207 -3.80 13.34 2.94
N LEU A 208 -3.40 14.31 2.14
CA LEU A 208 -2.04 14.86 2.16
C LEU A 208 -1.71 15.57 3.48
N LEU A 209 -2.65 16.36 4.03
CA LEU A 209 -2.47 17.05 5.31
C LEU A 209 -2.27 16.08 6.48
N ILE A 210 -2.84 14.88 6.43
CA ILE A 210 -2.65 13.85 7.45
C ILE A 210 -1.38 13.05 7.18
N MET A 211 -1.17 12.62 5.93
CA MET A 211 -0.08 11.69 5.59
C MET A 211 1.30 12.34 5.65
N ILE A 212 1.44 13.61 5.25
CA ILE A 212 2.74 14.29 5.26
C ILE A 212 3.30 14.42 6.69
N PRO A 213 2.55 14.95 7.69
CA PRO A 213 3.06 15.01 9.07
C PRO A 213 3.40 13.65 9.64
N VAL A 214 2.57 12.62 9.41
CA VAL A 214 2.84 11.27 9.90
C VAL A 214 4.10 10.70 9.26
N TYR A 215 4.26 10.87 7.95
CA TYR A 215 5.47 10.45 7.24
C TYR A 215 6.72 11.13 7.81
N VAL A 216 6.67 12.44 8.06
CA VAL A 216 7.78 13.20 8.64
C VAL A 216 8.08 12.72 10.06
N LEU A 217 7.06 12.57 10.92
CA LEU A 217 7.22 12.09 12.29
C LEU A 217 7.87 10.69 12.34
N LEU A 218 7.39 9.75 11.52
CA LEU A 218 7.98 8.42 11.43
C LEU A 218 9.41 8.45 10.86
N THR A 219 9.70 9.39 9.98
CA THR A 219 11.07 9.59 9.46
C THR A 219 12.03 10.05 10.57
N VAL A 220 11.57 10.99 11.40
CA VAL A 220 12.33 11.46 12.56
C VAL A 220 12.48 10.34 13.61
N ALA A 221 11.41 9.58 13.87
CA ALA A 221 11.42 8.46 14.82
C ALA A 221 12.42 7.35 14.47
N ARG A 222 12.77 7.19 13.19
CA ARG A 222 13.79 6.23 12.75
C ARG A 222 15.22 6.58 13.19
N ARG A 223 15.46 7.80 13.63
CA ARG A 223 16.77 8.29 14.11
C ARG A 223 17.95 8.00 13.17
N HIS A 224 17.72 8.10 11.86
CA HIS A 224 18.79 7.90 10.89
C HIS A 224 19.78 9.07 10.88
N ASN A 225 21.06 8.75 10.85
CA ASN A 225 22.07 9.71 10.49
C ASN A 225 22.15 9.85 8.96
N VAL A 226 21.74 11.00 8.44
CA VAL A 226 21.68 11.28 6.98
C VAL A 226 23.07 11.14 6.33
N THR A 227 24.10 11.65 6.97
CA THR A 227 25.48 11.59 6.46
C THR A 227 25.96 10.16 6.36
N TYR A 228 25.65 9.33 7.37
CA TYR A 228 25.98 7.92 7.38
C TYR A 228 25.28 7.15 6.24
N LEU A 229 23.96 7.37 6.07
CA LEU A 229 23.20 6.73 5.01
C LEU A 229 23.69 7.15 3.62
N ASN A 230 23.91 8.45 3.41
CA ASN A 230 24.39 8.96 2.14
C ASN A 230 25.80 8.40 1.81
N GLY A 231 26.62 8.16 2.85
CA GLY A 231 27.94 7.53 2.71
C GLY A 231 27.87 6.06 2.34
N ILE A 232 27.09 5.25 3.07
CA ILE A 232 26.95 3.81 2.80
C ILE A 232 26.39 3.54 1.39
N PHE A 233 25.38 4.32 0.97
CA PHE A 233 24.76 4.15 -0.34
C PHE A 233 25.44 4.97 -1.44
N GLU A 234 26.61 5.54 -1.15
CA GLU A 234 27.41 6.33 -2.11
C GLU A 234 26.55 7.30 -2.93
N MET A 235 25.68 8.05 -2.25
CA MET A 235 24.81 9.01 -2.93
C MET A 235 25.66 10.08 -3.61
N LYS A 236 25.35 10.37 -4.89
CA LYS A 236 26.06 11.39 -5.68
C LYS A 236 26.04 12.76 -5.03
N ASN A 237 24.99 13.06 -4.25
CA ASN A 237 24.90 14.26 -3.46
C ASN A 237 24.84 13.90 -1.97
N SER A 238 25.95 14.11 -1.27
CA SER A 238 26.09 13.82 0.18
C SER A 238 25.17 14.68 1.07
N LYS A 239 24.66 15.79 0.55
CA LYS A 239 23.72 16.69 1.27
C LYS A 239 22.25 16.42 0.93
N MET A 240 21.95 15.32 0.24
CA MET A 240 20.58 15.00 -0.14
C MET A 240 19.71 14.82 1.11
N PRO A 241 18.53 15.46 1.19
CA PRO A 241 17.64 15.34 2.33
C PRO A 241 17.17 13.90 2.56
N ILE A 242 17.04 13.50 3.83
CA ILE A 242 16.67 12.14 4.23
C ILE A 242 15.33 11.68 3.63
N PHE A 243 14.37 12.57 3.48
CA PHE A 243 13.05 12.24 2.91
C PHE A 243 13.10 11.94 1.41
N ILE A 244 14.20 12.28 0.72
CA ILE A 244 14.46 11.89 -0.68
C ILE A 244 15.31 10.63 -0.70
N THR A 245 16.40 10.59 0.08
CA THR A 245 17.32 9.46 0.12
C THR A 245 16.62 8.16 0.54
N GLN A 246 15.84 8.20 1.60
CA GLN A 246 15.21 6.98 2.13
C GLN A 246 14.20 6.32 1.17
N PRO A 247 13.25 7.04 0.53
CA PRO A 247 12.35 6.40 -0.44
C PRO A 247 13.08 5.87 -1.68
N TYR A 248 14.22 6.44 -2.00
CA TYR A 248 15.01 6.02 -3.15
C TYR A 248 15.80 4.74 -2.90
N ILE A 249 16.24 4.53 -1.65
CA ILE A 249 17.07 3.38 -1.25
C ILE A 249 16.21 2.16 -0.90
N TYR A 250 15.03 2.35 -0.33
CA TYR A 250 14.10 1.32 0.12
C TYR A 250 12.84 1.25 -0.77
#